data_789de31728eecde58fc8fe965360c9b0
#
_entry.id   789de31728eecde58fc8fe965360c9b0
#
_cell.length_a   1.000
_cell.length_b   1.000
_cell.length_c   1.000
_cell.angle_alpha   90.00
_cell.angle_beta   90.00
_cell.angle_gamma   90.00
#
_symmetry.space_group_name_H-M   'P 1'
#
loop_
_entity.id
_entity.type
_entity.pdbx_description
1 polymer ?
#
loop_
_entity_poly.entity_id
_entity_poly.type
_entity_poly.pdbx_seq_one_letter_code
_entity_poly.pdbx_strand_id
1 'polypeptide(L)'
;ANAPLRAADGPTPPGDPQKWPGTGPAWDGEHFQNRRNPFWSERQKDQGAVVWFGDSITEGWRTLDRDFPQLKTANRGISGDCSRGLLFRLKEDVLDLKPTGLVLLIGINDLASGAQPTDVAHNIRRIVDGFRAARPGVPIIVCHIMPWKAQPGEHTQRIKQTNALIDALMLGRPKVKICDTFGAFALPDGTAPKDLFPDLLHPNDAGRVVWRNTLAPVMYELGMLKDGAHL
;
A
#
# COMPACT_ATOMS: atom_id res chain seq x y z
N ALA A 1 -26.91 -6.96 -16.11
CA ALA A 1 -26.67 -5.72 -16.87
C ALA A 1 -25.94 -4.75 -15.94
N ASN A 2 -24.64 -4.54 -16.19
CA ASN A 2 -23.86 -3.55 -15.44
C ASN A 2 -24.23 -2.17 -15.97
N ALA A 3 -24.75 -1.31 -15.09
CA ALA A 3 -24.91 0.10 -15.43
C ALA A 3 -23.53 0.68 -15.80
N PRO A 4 -23.42 1.47 -16.88
CA PRO A 4 -22.17 2.14 -17.21
C PRO A 4 -21.80 3.09 -16.05
N LEU A 5 -20.55 3.02 -15.59
CA LEU A 5 -20.01 3.98 -14.65
C LEU A 5 -20.23 5.38 -15.24
N ARG A 6 -20.94 6.23 -14.52
CA ARG A 6 -21.18 7.61 -14.97
C ARG A 6 -19.85 8.31 -15.24
N ALA A 7 -19.69 8.80 -16.44
CA ALA A 7 -18.48 9.47 -16.91
C ALA A 7 -18.33 10.93 -16.41
N ALA A 8 -19.17 11.36 -15.45
CA ALA A 8 -19.45 12.79 -15.32
C ALA A 8 -18.55 13.57 -14.33
N ASP A 9 -18.18 13.06 -13.15
CA ASP A 9 -17.94 14.04 -12.10
C ASP A 9 -16.62 13.92 -11.30
N GLY A 10 -15.64 13.17 -11.77
CA GLY A 10 -14.37 13.02 -11.02
C GLY A 10 -14.49 12.13 -9.77
N PRO A 11 -13.40 11.93 -9.01
CA PRO A 11 -13.43 11.21 -7.76
C PRO A 11 -14.15 12.02 -6.68
N THR A 12 -14.76 11.33 -5.70
CA THR A 12 -15.41 12.01 -4.56
C THR A 12 -14.43 12.98 -3.90
N PRO A 13 -14.79 14.26 -3.76
CA PRO A 13 -13.97 15.23 -3.06
C PRO A 13 -13.68 14.78 -1.61
N PRO A 14 -12.52 15.09 -1.04
CA PRO A 14 -12.12 14.60 0.27
C PRO A 14 -13.06 15.05 1.41
N GLY A 15 -13.72 16.19 1.29
CA GLY A 15 -14.56 16.72 2.34
C GLY A 15 -13.76 17.06 3.60
N ASP A 16 -14.37 16.88 4.77
CA ASP A 16 -13.72 17.07 6.06
C ASP A 16 -12.95 15.78 6.46
N PRO A 17 -11.60 15.80 6.50
CA PRO A 17 -10.81 14.62 6.83
C PRO A 17 -11.08 14.05 8.22
N GLN A 18 -11.60 14.87 9.15
CA GLN A 18 -11.97 14.39 10.49
C GLN A 18 -13.12 13.38 10.45
N LYS A 19 -13.93 13.43 9.40
CA LYS A 19 -15.05 12.50 9.16
C LYS A 19 -14.64 11.24 8.39
N TRP A 20 -13.40 11.14 7.97
CA TRP A 20 -12.91 9.93 7.28
C TRP A 20 -12.93 8.72 8.21
N PRO A 21 -13.15 7.53 7.66
CA PRO A 21 -13.15 6.29 8.45
C PRO A 21 -11.78 6.03 9.09
N GLY A 22 -11.78 5.32 10.22
CA GLY A 22 -10.56 4.96 10.94
C GLY A 22 -10.18 5.94 12.03
N THR A 23 -9.05 5.68 12.70
CA THR A 23 -8.50 6.46 13.79
C THR A 23 -7.11 6.96 13.45
N GLY A 24 -6.74 8.14 13.93
CA GLY A 24 -5.42 8.74 13.69
C GLY A 24 -5.44 9.90 12.71
N PRO A 25 -4.27 10.28 12.17
CA PRO A 25 -4.14 11.41 11.26
C PRO A 25 -4.85 11.15 9.92
N ALA A 26 -5.27 12.23 9.30
CA ALA A 26 -5.77 12.25 7.93
C ALA A 26 -5.18 13.47 7.23
N TRP A 27 -4.85 13.31 5.96
CA TRP A 27 -4.26 14.37 5.16
C TRP A 27 -4.93 14.43 3.80
N ASP A 28 -5.38 15.63 3.42
CA ASP A 28 -6.16 15.89 2.20
C ASP A 28 -5.60 17.08 1.41
N GLY A 29 -4.30 17.33 1.52
CA GLY A 29 -3.65 18.41 0.77
C GLY A 29 -3.95 18.35 -0.73
N GLU A 30 -3.67 19.44 -1.43
CA GLU A 30 -3.93 19.59 -2.87
C GLU A 30 -3.37 18.40 -3.69
N HIS A 31 -2.21 17.86 -3.30
CA HIS A 31 -1.62 16.69 -3.96
C HIS A 31 -2.53 15.46 -3.89
N PHE A 32 -3.27 15.26 -2.78
CA PHE A 32 -4.19 14.13 -2.62
C PHE A 32 -5.26 14.12 -3.74
N GLN A 33 -5.91 15.25 -3.97
CA GLN A 33 -6.93 15.35 -5.02
C GLN A 33 -6.33 15.33 -6.42
N ASN A 34 -5.22 16.06 -6.64
CA ASN A 34 -4.54 16.11 -7.92
C ASN A 34 -4.06 14.72 -8.36
N ARG A 35 -3.65 13.88 -7.43
CA ARG A 35 -3.24 12.50 -7.72
C ARG A 35 -4.42 11.57 -8.01
N ARG A 36 -5.58 11.81 -7.39
CA ARG A 36 -6.80 11.01 -7.63
C ARG A 36 -7.48 11.32 -8.97
N ASN A 37 -7.33 12.52 -9.47
CA ASN A 37 -7.91 12.89 -10.77
C ASN A 37 -7.44 11.97 -11.92
N PRO A 38 -6.13 11.72 -12.16
CA PRO A 38 -5.70 10.73 -13.14
C PRO A 38 -6.15 9.32 -12.81
N PHE A 39 -6.21 8.90 -11.54
CA PHE A 39 -6.76 7.59 -11.18
C PHE A 39 -8.19 7.42 -11.68
N TRP A 40 -9.00 8.46 -11.54
CA TRP A 40 -10.37 8.47 -12.02
C TRP A 40 -10.46 8.40 -13.55
N SER A 41 -9.68 9.21 -14.27
CA SER A 41 -9.69 9.22 -15.73
C SER A 41 -9.19 7.91 -16.34
N GLU A 42 -8.23 7.25 -15.70
CA GLU A 42 -7.61 5.99 -16.15
C GLU A 42 -8.33 4.73 -15.64
N ARG A 43 -9.38 4.87 -14.80
CA ARG A 43 -10.01 3.71 -14.12
C ARG A 43 -10.51 2.61 -15.06
N GLN A 44 -10.89 2.94 -16.30
CA GLN A 44 -11.30 1.94 -17.28
C GLN A 44 -10.12 1.12 -17.80
N LYS A 45 -8.98 1.80 -18.04
CA LYS A 45 -7.73 1.16 -18.41
C LYS A 45 -7.26 0.19 -17.32
N ASP A 46 -7.46 0.53 -16.06
CA ASP A 46 -6.95 -0.22 -14.90
C ASP A 46 -7.90 -1.31 -14.39
N GLN A 47 -9.04 -1.55 -15.07
CA GLN A 47 -9.94 -2.65 -14.70
C GLN A 47 -9.22 -4.00 -14.70
N GLY A 48 -9.38 -4.76 -13.61
CA GLY A 48 -8.78 -6.09 -13.44
C GLY A 48 -7.27 -6.07 -13.11
N ALA A 49 -6.70 -4.91 -12.79
CA ALA A 49 -5.29 -4.83 -12.42
C ALA A 49 -5.01 -5.44 -11.02
N VAL A 50 -3.77 -5.85 -10.80
CA VAL A 50 -3.21 -5.91 -9.45
C VAL A 50 -2.93 -4.48 -9.01
N VAL A 51 -3.46 -4.08 -7.86
CA VAL A 51 -3.37 -2.71 -7.36
C VAL A 51 -2.31 -2.60 -6.29
N TRP A 52 -1.34 -1.68 -6.47
CA TRP A 52 -0.41 -1.23 -5.43
C TRP A 52 -1.03 -0.02 -4.73
N PHE A 53 -1.36 -0.17 -3.46
CA PHE A 53 -2.12 0.80 -2.68
C PHE A 53 -1.30 1.29 -1.49
N GLY A 54 -1.04 2.59 -1.41
CA GLY A 54 -0.15 3.12 -0.39
C GLY A 54 0.10 4.62 -0.49
N ASP A 55 1.22 5.04 0.07
CA ASP A 55 1.68 6.42 0.15
C ASP A 55 2.76 6.78 -0.91
N SER A 56 3.67 7.70 -0.56
CA SER A 56 4.77 8.16 -1.42
C SER A 56 5.73 7.03 -1.83
N ILE A 57 5.94 6.05 -0.97
CA ILE A 57 6.80 4.91 -1.27
C ILE A 57 6.22 4.11 -2.44
N THR A 58 4.91 3.89 -2.41
CA THR A 58 4.17 3.25 -3.51
C THR A 58 4.10 4.16 -4.73
N GLU A 59 3.74 5.45 -4.58
CA GLU A 59 3.67 6.42 -5.69
C GLU A 59 4.99 6.50 -6.45
N GLY A 60 6.11 6.45 -5.73
CA GLY A 60 7.46 6.52 -6.29
C GLY A 60 7.86 5.33 -7.16
N TRP A 61 7.13 4.21 -7.11
CA TRP A 61 7.43 3.04 -7.95
C TRP A 61 6.83 3.20 -9.35
N ARG A 62 7.50 4.02 -10.17
CA ARG A 62 7.01 4.40 -11.50
C ARG A 62 7.27 3.35 -12.59
N THR A 63 7.95 2.28 -12.25
CA THR A 63 8.37 1.21 -13.19
C THR A 63 7.65 -0.11 -12.92
N LEU A 64 6.52 -0.09 -12.21
CA LEU A 64 5.77 -1.29 -11.84
C LEU A 64 5.43 -2.18 -13.02
N ASP A 65 5.03 -1.61 -14.14
CA ASP A 65 4.69 -2.32 -15.38
C ASP A 65 5.89 -3.03 -16.02
N ARG A 66 7.10 -2.44 -15.91
CA ARG A 66 8.36 -3.05 -16.35
C ARG A 66 8.87 -4.09 -15.37
N ASP A 67 8.68 -3.84 -14.08
CA ASP A 67 9.18 -4.69 -13.00
C ASP A 67 8.32 -5.95 -12.82
N PHE A 68 7.05 -5.89 -13.25
CA PHE A 68 6.09 -7.01 -13.27
C PHE A 68 5.38 -7.13 -14.62
N PRO A 69 6.13 -7.42 -15.72
CA PRO A 69 5.59 -7.38 -17.08
C PRO A 69 4.48 -8.43 -17.34
N GLN A 70 4.35 -9.44 -16.47
CA GLN A 70 3.31 -10.46 -16.56
C GLN A 70 1.98 -10.02 -15.94
N LEU A 71 1.97 -8.90 -15.25
CA LEU A 71 0.81 -8.38 -14.54
C LEU A 71 0.29 -7.10 -15.21
N LYS A 72 -1.01 -6.97 -15.22
CA LYS A 72 -1.61 -5.66 -15.35
C LYS A 72 -1.51 -4.96 -14.01
N THR A 73 -0.79 -3.87 -13.92
CA THR A 73 -0.53 -3.15 -12.67
C THR A 73 -1.26 -1.83 -12.61
N ALA A 74 -1.66 -1.39 -11.41
CA ALA A 74 -2.19 -0.07 -11.17
C ALA A 74 -1.55 0.51 -9.89
N ASN A 75 -0.78 1.58 -10.05
CA ASN A 75 -0.20 2.31 -8.92
C ASN A 75 -1.21 3.31 -8.35
N ARG A 76 -1.64 3.07 -7.12
CA ARG A 76 -2.57 3.89 -6.35
C ARG A 76 -1.90 4.50 -5.11
N GLY A 77 -0.60 4.82 -5.23
CA GLY A 77 0.14 5.56 -4.22
C GLY A 77 -0.16 7.05 -4.26
N ILE A 78 -0.26 7.69 -3.09
CA ILE A 78 -0.38 9.15 -2.92
C ILE A 78 0.61 9.60 -1.85
N SER A 79 1.52 10.48 -2.21
CA SER A 79 2.51 11.02 -1.27
C SER A 79 1.86 11.73 -0.10
N GLY A 80 2.33 11.41 1.12
CA GLY A 80 1.79 11.95 2.36
C GLY A 80 0.54 11.24 2.90
N ASP A 81 -0.03 10.29 2.16
CA ASP A 81 -1.26 9.63 2.59
C ASP A 81 -1.06 8.79 3.86
N CYS A 82 -2.10 8.74 4.66
CA CYS A 82 -2.20 7.97 5.88
C CYS A 82 -3.20 6.83 5.71
N SER A 83 -3.21 5.89 6.64
CA SER A 83 -4.12 4.73 6.59
C SER A 83 -5.61 5.11 6.54
N ARG A 84 -6.00 6.26 7.12
CA ARG A 84 -7.37 6.80 7.01
C ARG A 84 -7.69 7.28 5.59
N GLY A 85 -6.74 7.89 4.89
CA GLY A 85 -6.92 8.27 3.49
C GLY A 85 -7.14 7.06 2.59
N LEU A 86 -6.38 5.98 2.83
CA LEU A 86 -6.63 4.72 2.13
C LEU A 86 -8.03 4.17 2.40
N LEU A 87 -8.51 4.20 3.64
CA LEU A 87 -9.87 3.79 3.98
C LEU A 87 -10.92 4.64 3.26
N PHE A 88 -10.71 5.97 3.18
CA PHE A 88 -11.61 6.89 2.49
C PHE A 88 -11.72 6.55 1.00
N ARG A 89 -10.59 6.32 0.34
CA ARG A 89 -10.53 6.13 -1.11
C ARG A 89 -10.53 4.67 -1.59
N LEU A 90 -10.63 3.69 -0.67
CA LEU A 90 -10.61 2.26 -0.97
C LEU A 90 -11.61 1.87 -2.07
N LYS A 91 -12.86 2.35 -1.97
CA LYS A 91 -13.90 2.01 -2.94
C LYS A 91 -13.53 2.47 -4.34
N GLU A 92 -13.31 3.77 -4.52
CA GLU A 92 -13.16 4.37 -5.85
C GLU A 92 -11.81 4.06 -6.50
N ASP A 93 -10.74 4.11 -5.70
CA ASP A 93 -9.38 3.97 -6.24
C ASP A 93 -8.96 2.49 -6.37
N VAL A 94 -9.66 1.56 -5.71
CA VAL A 94 -9.30 0.14 -5.71
C VAL A 94 -10.47 -0.77 -6.09
N LEU A 95 -11.56 -0.79 -5.32
CA LEU A 95 -12.60 -1.81 -5.48
C LEU A 95 -13.37 -1.67 -6.80
N ASP A 96 -13.59 -0.45 -7.26
CA ASP A 96 -14.28 -0.15 -8.53
C ASP A 96 -13.44 -0.59 -9.76
N LEU A 97 -12.15 -0.86 -9.58
CA LEU A 97 -11.28 -1.47 -10.61
C LEU A 97 -11.49 -2.97 -10.75
N LYS A 98 -12.27 -3.62 -9.88
CA LYS A 98 -12.43 -5.08 -9.83
C LYS A 98 -11.08 -5.80 -9.80
N PRO A 99 -10.18 -5.44 -8.87
CA PRO A 99 -8.80 -5.88 -8.88
C PRO A 99 -8.66 -7.40 -8.80
N THR A 100 -7.58 -7.92 -9.38
CA THR A 100 -7.18 -9.33 -9.32
C THR A 100 -6.16 -9.61 -8.22
N GLY A 101 -5.69 -8.58 -7.54
CA GLY A 101 -4.79 -8.64 -6.40
C GLY A 101 -4.62 -7.27 -5.74
N LEU A 102 -4.20 -7.27 -4.49
CA LEU A 102 -3.86 -6.07 -3.74
C LEU A 102 -2.47 -6.22 -3.12
N VAL A 103 -1.61 -5.22 -3.31
CA VAL A 103 -0.35 -5.02 -2.59
C VAL A 103 -0.49 -3.74 -1.77
N LEU A 104 -0.46 -3.85 -0.45
CA LEU A 104 -0.72 -2.76 0.49
C LEU A 104 0.54 -2.42 1.26
N LEU A 105 0.96 -1.17 1.20
CA LEU A 105 2.03 -0.60 2.06
C LEU A 105 1.60 0.78 2.54
N ILE A 106 1.39 0.93 3.84
CA ILE A 106 0.94 2.19 4.47
C ILE A 106 1.31 2.21 5.95
N GLY A 107 1.45 3.39 6.53
CA GLY A 107 1.54 3.59 7.96
C GLY A 107 2.72 4.44 8.42
N ILE A 108 3.71 4.69 7.58
CA ILE A 108 4.86 5.50 7.97
C ILE A 108 4.45 6.96 8.26
N ASN A 109 3.58 7.54 7.45
CA ASN A 109 3.08 8.91 7.66
C ASN A 109 2.17 9.00 8.89
N ASP A 110 1.38 7.96 9.17
CA ASP A 110 0.61 7.85 10.41
C ASP A 110 1.52 7.94 11.62
N LEU A 111 2.57 7.10 11.67
CA LEU A 111 3.53 7.06 12.77
C LEU A 111 4.33 8.35 12.89
N ALA A 112 4.74 8.95 11.77
CA ALA A 112 5.43 10.23 11.73
C ALA A 112 4.56 11.37 12.28
N SER A 113 3.24 11.27 12.09
CA SER A 113 2.24 12.22 12.61
C SER A 113 1.75 11.89 14.03
N GLY A 114 2.37 10.94 14.71
CA GLY A 114 2.07 10.62 16.11
C GLY A 114 0.99 9.57 16.36
N ALA A 115 0.43 8.92 15.33
CA ALA A 115 -0.59 7.87 15.49
C ALA A 115 -0.07 6.70 16.34
N GLN A 116 -0.96 6.09 17.11
CA GLN A 116 -0.58 4.90 17.86
C GLN A 116 -0.41 3.68 16.93
N PRO A 117 0.55 2.79 17.19
CA PRO A 117 0.73 1.55 16.42
C PRO A 117 -0.56 0.73 16.27
N THR A 118 -1.38 0.70 17.31
CA THR A 118 -2.68 0.01 17.32
C THR A 118 -3.67 0.61 16.33
N ASP A 119 -3.72 1.93 16.22
CA ASP A 119 -4.65 2.61 15.30
C ASP A 119 -4.27 2.32 13.85
N VAL A 120 -2.97 2.40 13.53
CA VAL A 120 -2.45 2.08 12.19
C VAL A 120 -2.77 0.64 11.79
N ALA A 121 -2.43 -0.32 12.67
CA ALA A 121 -2.67 -1.74 12.42
C ALA A 121 -4.18 -2.06 12.27
N HIS A 122 -5.04 -1.43 13.06
CA HIS A 122 -6.49 -1.58 12.95
C HIS A 122 -7.04 -0.96 11.64
N ASN A 123 -6.52 0.18 11.21
CA ASN A 123 -6.91 0.76 9.92
C ASN A 123 -6.50 -0.16 8.76
N ILE A 124 -5.28 -0.72 8.78
CA ILE A 124 -4.82 -1.72 7.80
C ILE A 124 -5.74 -2.94 7.80
N ARG A 125 -6.11 -3.45 8.98
CA ARG A 125 -7.09 -4.56 9.08
C ARG A 125 -8.41 -4.19 8.41
N ARG A 126 -8.95 -2.98 8.64
CA ARG A 126 -10.20 -2.52 8.04
C ARG A 126 -10.11 -2.41 6.51
N ILE A 127 -8.96 -2.00 5.98
CA ILE A 127 -8.72 -1.98 4.52
C ILE A 127 -8.79 -3.40 3.98
N VAL A 128 -8.09 -4.36 4.62
CA VAL A 128 -8.10 -5.78 4.24
C VAL A 128 -9.50 -6.37 4.35
N ASP A 129 -10.23 -6.09 5.42
CA ASP A 129 -11.61 -6.55 5.64
C ASP A 129 -12.56 -6.01 4.56
N GLY A 130 -12.48 -4.72 4.25
CA GLY A 130 -13.28 -4.07 3.20
C GLY A 130 -12.97 -4.63 1.81
N PHE A 131 -11.69 -4.83 1.50
CA PHE A 131 -11.28 -5.46 0.25
C PHE A 131 -11.81 -6.90 0.16
N ARG A 132 -11.64 -7.69 1.22
CA ARG A 132 -12.09 -9.09 1.28
C ARG A 132 -13.60 -9.22 1.14
N ALA A 133 -14.38 -8.34 1.76
CA ALA A 133 -15.84 -8.33 1.65
C ALA A 133 -16.31 -8.07 0.21
N ALA A 134 -15.64 -7.16 -0.49
CA ALA A 134 -15.97 -6.80 -1.87
C ALA A 134 -15.38 -7.77 -2.90
N ARG A 135 -14.23 -8.41 -2.61
CA ARG A 135 -13.48 -9.28 -3.52
C ARG A 135 -13.10 -10.60 -2.84
N PRO A 136 -14.07 -11.49 -2.53
CA PRO A 136 -13.78 -12.78 -1.90
C PRO A 136 -12.81 -13.62 -2.75
N GLY A 137 -11.81 -14.22 -2.10
CA GLY A 137 -10.84 -15.11 -2.76
C GLY A 137 -9.71 -14.41 -3.54
N VAL A 138 -9.78 -13.10 -3.79
CA VAL A 138 -8.70 -12.35 -4.43
C VAL A 138 -7.51 -12.21 -3.46
N PRO A 139 -6.26 -12.46 -3.92
CA PRO A 139 -5.09 -12.39 -3.05
C PRO A 139 -4.78 -10.97 -2.58
N ILE A 140 -4.30 -10.88 -1.33
CA ILE A 140 -3.87 -9.65 -0.68
C ILE A 140 -2.46 -9.87 -0.11
N ILE A 141 -1.55 -8.95 -0.41
CA ILE A 141 -0.24 -8.87 0.23
C ILE A 141 -0.20 -7.60 1.06
N VAL A 142 0.10 -7.72 2.34
CA VAL A 142 0.35 -6.61 3.23
C VAL A 142 1.85 -6.52 3.47
N CYS A 143 2.47 -5.45 3.03
CA CYS A 143 3.89 -5.20 3.27
C CYS A 143 4.08 -4.62 4.67
N HIS A 144 5.11 -5.06 5.38
CA HIS A 144 5.56 -4.38 6.59
C HIS A 144 5.97 -2.94 6.30
N ILE A 145 5.73 -2.05 7.23
CA ILE A 145 6.25 -0.68 7.18
C ILE A 145 7.77 -0.77 7.15
N MET A 146 8.39 -0.16 6.14
CA MET A 146 9.84 -0.19 5.91
C MET A 146 10.60 0.57 7.01
N PRO A 147 11.92 0.31 7.19
CA PRO A 147 12.72 1.06 8.13
C PRO A 147 12.79 2.54 7.74
N TRP A 148 12.96 3.41 8.74
CA TRP A 148 13.02 4.86 8.59
C TRP A 148 14.12 5.45 9.46
N LYS A 149 14.79 6.52 8.95
CA LYS A 149 15.91 7.24 9.57
C LYS A 149 17.22 6.43 9.73
N ALA A 150 18.31 7.16 9.97
CA ALA A 150 19.67 6.61 10.07
C ALA A 150 20.09 6.25 11.50
N GLN A 151 19.26 6.56 12.50
CA GLN A 151 19.56 6.25 13.89
C GLN A 151 18.36 5.60 14.56
N PRO A 152 18.58 4.55 15.35
CA PRO A 152 17.49 3.91 16.06
C PRO A 152 16.88 4.87 17.10
N GLY A 153 15.58 4.70 17.35
CA GLY A 153 14.85 5.52 18.30
C GLY A 153 13.42 5.06 18.48
N GLU A 154 12.60 5.93 19.06
CA GLU A 154 11.18 5.64 19.29
C GLU A 154 10.45 5.27 18.00
N HIS A 155 10.75 5.96 16.89
CA HIS A 155 10.16 5.64 15.58
C HIS A 155 10.46 4.20 15.12
N THR A 156 11.68 3.69 15.33
CA THR A 156 12.04 2.31 15.00
C THR A 156 11.23 1.31 15.83
N GLN A 157 11.06 1.58 17.13
CA GLN A 157 10.26 0.74 18.01
C GLN A 157 8.79 0.75 17.61
N ARG A 158 8.24 1.91 17.28
CA ARG A 158 6.84 2.06 16.84
C ARG A 158 6.58 1.33 15.52
N ILE A 159 7.52 1.38 14.56
CA ILE A 159 7.44 0.60 13.31
C ILE A 159 7.41 -0.91 13.64
N LYS A 160 8.36 -1.39 14.45
CA LYS A 160 8.41 -2.81 14.86
C LYS A 160 7.12 -3.25 15.57
N GLN A 161 6.59 -2.44 16.48
CA GLN A 161 5.33 -2.71 17.17
C GLN A 161 4.15 -2.78 16.19
N THR A 162 4.09 -1.83 15.24
CA THR A 162 3.02 -1.82 14.23
C THR A 162 3.10 -3.07 13.36
N ASN A 163 4.29 -3.44 12.88
CA ASN A 163 4.49 -4.62 12.06
C ASN A 163 4.11 -5.91 12.80
N ALA A 164 4.48 -6.04 14.07
CA ALA A 164 4.05 -7.19 14.91
C ALA A 164 2.52 -7.25 15.08
N LEU A 165 1.86 -6.11 15.21
CA LEU A 165 0.38 -6.05 15.26
C LEU A 165 -0.24 -6.41 13.91
N ILE A 166 0.37 -5.99 12.79
CA ILE A 166 -0.06 -6.39 11.44
C ILE A 166 0.03 -7.91 11.30
N ASP A 167 1.16 -8.53 11.70
CA ASP A 167 1.33 -9.98 11.67
C ASP A 167 0.22 -10.69 12.43
N ALA A 168 -0.03 -10.28 13.68
CA ALA A 168 -1.06 -10.87 14.53
C ALA A 168 -2.47 -10.72 13.92
N LEU A 169 -2.78 -9.58 13.32
CA LEU A 169 -4.09 -9.31 12.73
C LEU A 169 -4.31 -9.99 11.37
N MET A 170 -3.23 -10.34 10.67
CA MET A 170 -3.28 -11.01 9.35
C MET A 170 -3.13 -12.53 9.47
N LEU A 171 -2.73 -13.05 10.63
CA LEU A 171 -2.51 -14.48 10.86
C LEU A 171 -3.77 -15.31 10.53
N GLY A 172 -3.59 -16.38 9.77
CA GLY A 172 -4.66 -17.33 9.43
C GLY A 172 -5.72 -16.82 8.45
N ARG A 173 -5.59 -15.61 7.92
CA ARG A 173 -6.55 -15.07 6.95
C ARG A 173 -6.35 -15.71 5.57
N PRO A 174 -7.39 -16.29 4.96
CA PRO A 174 -7.27 -16.94 3.66
C PRO A 174 -6.83 -15.96 2.58
N LYS A 175 -5.86 -16.35 1.75
CA LYS A 175 -5.34 -15.53 0.65
C LYS A 175 -4.78 -14.16 1.09
N VAL A 176 -4.37 -14.02 2.34
CA VAL A 176 -3.64 -12.86 2.86
C VAL A 176 -2.25 -13.31 3.27
N LYS A 177 -1.23 -12.64 2.79
CA LYS A 177 0.17 -12.89 3.14
C LYS A 177 0.87 -11.60 3.52
N ILE A 178 1.87 -11.74 4.39
CA ILE A 178 2.80 -10.66 4.72
C ILE A 178 3.97 -10.71 3.74
N CYS A 179 4.39 -9.54 3.28
CA CYS A 179 5.70 -9.33 2.68
C CYS A 179 6.58 -8.60 3.68
N ASP A 180 7.60 -9.27 4.20
CA ASP A 180 8.49 -8.69 5.21
C ASP A 180 9.48 -7.70 4.60
N THR A 181 8.96 -6.55 4.18
CA THR A 181 9.78 -5.44 3.67
C THR A 181 10.62 -4.79 4.77
N PHE A 182 10.21 -4.87 6.04
CA PHE A 182 11.07 -4.37 7.13
C PHE A 182 12.33 -5.22 7.26
N GLY A 183 12.19 -6.54 7.38
CA GLY A 183 13.32 -7.46 7.51
C GLY A 183 14.24 -7.46 6.28
N ALA A 184 13.68 -7.26 5.08
CA ALA A 184 14.45 -7.20 3.85
C ALA A 184 15.37 -5.97 3.74
N PHE A 185 15.01 -4.87 4.42
CA PHE A 185 15.72 -3.60 4.30
C PHE A 185 16.47 -3.17 5.56
N ALA A 186 15.95 -3.49 6.75
CA ALA A 186 16.48 -2.93 7.98
C ALA A 186 17.92 -3.38 8.25
N LEU A 187 18.76 -2.44 8.63
CA LEU A 187 20.05 -2.74 9.25
C LEU A 187 19.84 -3.45 10.60
N PRO A 188 20.88 -4.08 11.18
CA PRO A 188 20.75 -4.82 12.45
C PRO A 188 20.13 -4.02 13.60
N ASP A 189 20.32 -2.70 13.62
CA ASP A 189 19.73 -1.79 14.59
C ASP A 189 18.28 -1.36 14.23
N GLY A 190 17.77 -1.77 13.07
CA GLY A 190 16.44 -1.46 12.56
C GLY A 190 16.33 -0.14 11.82
N THR A 191 17.45 0.47 11.43
CA THR A 191 17.47 1.71 10.66
C THR A 191 17.48 1.48 9.15
N ALA A 192 17.25 2.54 8.39
CA ALA A 192 17.25 2.51 6.93
C ALA A 192 18.68 2.59 6.36
N PRO A 193 19.11 1.68 5.47
CA PRO A 193 20.40 1.78 4.79
C PRO A 193 20.38 2.93 3.78
N LYS A 194 21.34 3.84 3.90
CA LYS A 194 21.39 5.09 3.11
C LYS A 194 21.61 4.84 1.60
N ASP A 195 22.28 3.77 1.26
CA ASP A 195 22.53 3.36 -0.13
C ASP A 195 21.26 2.93 -0.85
N LEU A 196 20.25 2.40 -0.14
CA LEU A 196 18.94 2.03 -0.67
C LEU A 196 17.87 3.11 -0.43
N PHE A 197 18.06 3.95 0.60
CA PHE A 197 17.16 5.03 0.99
C PHE A 197 17.93 6.35 1.12
N PRO A 198 18.21 7.07 0.01
CA PRO A 198 19.07 8.26 0.04
C PRO A 198 18.58 9.35 0.98
N ASP A 199 17.28 9.52 1.13
CA ASP A 199 16.64 10.44 2.07
C ASP A 199 16.18 9.75 3.38
N LEU A 200 16.59 8.48 3.58
CA LEU A 200 16.26 7.64 4.73
C LEU A 200 14.76 7.29 4.88
N LEU A 201 13.98 7.44 3.82
CA LEU A 201 12.56 7.13 3.79
C LEU A 201 12.14 6.44 2.49
N HIS A 202 12.54 6.97 1.33
CA HIS A 202 12.09 6.50 0.03
C HIS A 202 13.15 5.61 -0.63
N PRO A 203 12.80 4.38 -1.04
CA PRO A 203 13.73 3.51 -1.74
C PRO A 203 14.06 4.07 -3.12
N ASN A 204 15.34 4.06 -3.46
CA ASN A 204 15.82 4.32 -4.82
C ASN A 204 15.59 3.10 -5.74
N ASP A 205 16.12 3.13 -6.96
CA ASP A 205 15.93 2.02 -7.91
C ASP A 205 16.52 0.70 -7.40
N ALA A 206 17.68 0.72 -6.73
CA ALA A 206 18.24 -0.47 -6.09
C ALA A 206 17.34 -0.99 -4.96
N GLY A 207 16.78 -0.09 -4.15
CA GLY A 207 15.81 -0.44 -3.13
C GLY A 207 14.53 -1.04 -3.73
N ARG A 208 14.05 -0.54 -4.88
CA ARG A 208 12.90 -1.15 -5.58
C ARG A 208 13.19 -2.55 -6.07
N VAL A 209 14.42 -2.84 -6.52
CA VAL A 209 14.84 -4.21 -6.85
C VAL A 209 14.77 -5.12 -5.62
N VAL A 210 15.24 -4.67 -4.46
CA VAL A 210 15.10 -5.44 -3.21
C VAL A 210 13.63 -5.67 -2.88
N TRP A 211 12.79 -4.65 -2.96
CA TRP A 211 11.34 -4.80 -2.70
C TRP A 211 10.69 -5.79 -3.66
N ARG A 212 10.96 -5.66 -4.97
CA ARG A 212 10.48 -6.59 -5.98
C ARG A 212 10.88 -8.04 -5.65
N ASN A 213 12.15 -8.26 -5.35
CA ASN A 213 12.69 -9.59 -5.06
C ASN A 213 12.11 -10.19 -3.76
N THR A 214 11.75 -9.36 -2.78
CA THR A 214 11.06 -9.78 -1.55
C THR A 214 9.58 -10.07 -1.81
N LEU A 215 8.94 -9.32 -2.70
CA LEU A 215 7.52 -9.43 -3.01
C LEU A 215 7.22 -10.63 -3.93
N ALA A 216 8.08 -10.91 -4.92
CA ALA A 216 7.84 -11.91 -5.93
C ALA A 216 7.57 -13.33 -5.38
N PRO A 217 8.33 -13.88 -4.42
CA PRO A 217 8.03 -15.19 -3.82
C PRO A 217 6.63 -15.25 -3.18
N VAL A 218 6.21 -14.17 -2.51
CA VAL A 218 4.88 -14.07 -1.91
C VAL A 218 3.78 -14.06 -2.99
N MET A 219 4.05 -13.39 -4.12
CA MET A 219 3.14 -13.38 -5.27
C MET A 219 3.01 -14.75 -5.92
N TYR A 220 4.11 -15.50 -6.06
CA TYR A 220 4.09 -16.90 -6.54
C TYR A 220 3.27 -17.80 -5.61
N GLU A 221 3.49 -17.73 -4.30
CA GLU A 221 2.76 -18.50 -3.30
C GLU A 221 1.24 -18.25 -3.36
N LEU A 222 0.84 -17.03 -3.66
CA LEU A 222 -0.56 -16.65 -3.81
C LEU A 222 -1.15 -16.93 -5.21
N GLY A 223 -0.32 -17.37 -6.16
CA GLY A 223 -0.72 -17.60 -7.55
C GLY A 223 -0.97 -16.33 -8.36
N MET A 224 -0.40 -15.20 -7.93
CA MET A 224 -0.44 -13.93 -8.67
C MET A 224 0.58 -13.91 -9.81
N LEU A 225 1.71 -14.57 -9.65
CA LEU A 225 2.71 -14.84 -10.69
C LEU A 225 2.72 -16.33 -11.01
N LYS A 226 3.04 -16.69 -12.26
CA LYS A 226 3.18 -18.08 -12.71
C LYS A 226 4.65 -18.49 -12.71
N ASP A 227 4.93 -19.75 -12.38
CA ASP A 227 6.28 -20.30 -12.46
C ASP A 227 6.87 -20.14 -13.85
N GLY A 228 8.18 -19.82 -13.89
CA GLY A 228 8.90 -19.58 -15.15
C GLY A 228 8.83 -18.12 -15.67
N ALA A 229 8.15 -17.25 -14.98
CA ALA A 229 8.20 -15.81 -15.27
C ALA A 229 9.55 -15.24 -14.78
N HIS A 230 10.43 -14.87 -15.72
CA HIS A 230 11.63 -14.09 -15.37
C HIS A 230 11.21 -12.65 -15.00
N LEU A 231 11.57 -12.21 -13.79
CA LEU A 231 11.45 -10.83 -13.31
C LEU A 231 12.69 -10.03 -13.68
#